data_dd2720a1c9a64e3b964f173cad90cff5
#
_entry.id   dd2720a1c9a64e3b964f173cad90cff5
#
_cell.length_a   1.000
_cell.length_b   1.000
_cell.length_c   1.000
_cell.angle_alpha   90.00
_cell.angle_beta   90.00
_cell.angle_gamma   90.00
#
_symmetry.space_group_name_H-M   'P 1'
#
loop_
_entity.id
_entity.type
_entity.pdbx_description
1 polymer ?
#
loop_
_entity_poly.entity_id
_entity_poly.type
_entity_poly.pdbx_seq_one_letter_code
_entity_poly.pdbx_strand_id
1 'polypeptide(L)'
;MTTMFDYLSMHDKNMSTLRVGSPSADLRLRCGDLMQKAAMGVHRKENYANMFQYGPHGGSSAFKTELAKFLSQEYNTRVDSEDIWVNAGATQGLQCIGNLLFQPGDVVFVEEPTYHIAQLVLKNDLSMNVVGVPSDQDGMIVHEFEKLLSQYSHQMRPAKERKPFSGFLYCIPTFNNPTGSILPEERCKKLVQLLRKYNLLALCDDVYNLLSYSLDEPPRRLFSFDDKSDPDYKGNVISNGSFSKLLGPGLRLGWMEAPEKVRKILQSSGYARSGGCVNHYTSCIVAMALQMGLMKEHLTFIRKAYYNRLNTLCSALQKYLPCPYTYKKPLGGFFVWVVLPAEVDCDKLYDICFEKYNVDFNKGSAFSSSGQFKNCMRLTFAFHDCPVIDHCVKQIASAIKEILS
;
A
#
# COMPACT_ATOMS: atom_id res chain seq x y z
N MET A 1 -23.52 21.71 -13.13
CA MET A 1 -23.32 21.56 -11.67
C MET A 1 -22.34 20.42 -11.45
N THR A 2 -21.13 20.74 -11.08
CA THR A 2 -20.13 19.74 -10.65
C THR A 2 -20.66 19.16 -9.35
N THR A 3 -20.98 17.88 -9.30
CA THR A 3 -21.48 17.29 -8.07
C THR A 3 -20.35 17.24 -7.05
N MET A 4 -20.63 17.44 -5.77
CA MET A 4 -19.69 17.40 -4.64
C MET A 4 -18.83 16.11 -4.59
N PHE A 5 -19.16 15.12 -5.40
CA PHE A 5 -18.51 13.80 -5.48
C PHE A 5 -17.69 13.56 -6.77
N ASP A 6 -17.56 14.56 -7.62
CA ASP A 6 -16.82 14.44 -8.89
C ASP A 6 -15.30 14.56 -8.73
N TYR A 7 -14.73 13.97 -7.65
CA TYR A 7 -13.27 13.87 -7.49
C TYR A 7 -12.60 13.09 -8.65
N LEU A 8 -13.37 12.23 -9.34
CA LEU A 8 -12.89 11.48 -10.51
C LEU A 8 -13.30 12.13 -11.85
N SER A 9 -14.07 13.19 -11.85
CA SER A 9 -14.46 13.92 -13.08
C SER A 9 -13.37 14.87 -13.59
N MET A 10 -12.19 14.89 -12.97
CA MET A 10 -10.98 15.47 -13.58
C MET A 10 -10.49 14.63 -14.78
N HIS A 11 -11.07 13.46 -15.00
CA HIS A 11 -10.89 12.68 -16.22
C HIS A 11 -12.09 12.87 -17.11
N ASP A 12 -11.85 13.30 -18.35
CA ASP A 12 -12.85 13.36 -19.41
C ASP A 12 -13.72 12.09 -19.36
N LYS A 13 -15.06 12.25 -19.39
CA LYS A 13 -16.00 11.12 -19.28
C LYS A 13 -15.80 10.05 -20.35
N ASN A 14 -15.01 10.37 -21.39
CA ASN A 14 -14.69 9.47 -22.49
C ASN A 14 -13.34 8.73 -22.33
N MET A 15 -12.57 9.00 -21.28
CA MET A 15 -11.26 8.37 -21.09
C MET A 15 -11.35 7.13 -20.23
N SER A 16 -10.79 6.02 -20.71
CA SER A 16 -10.61 4.80 -19.96
C SER A 16 -9.23 4.78 -19.31
N THR A 17 -9.12 4.35 -18.03
CA THR A 17 -7.87 4.48 -17.28
C THR A 17 -7.37 3.14 -16.71
N LEU A 18 -6.11 2.80 -16.99
CA LEU A 18 -5.38 1.75 -16.28
C LEU A 18 -4.38 2.35 -15.25
N ARG A 19 -4.58 3.60 -14.87
CA ARG A 19 -3.71 4.34 -13.92
C ARG A 19 -4.16 4.21 -12.46
N VAL A 20 -5.48 4.19 -12.21
CA VAL A 20 -6.06 4.40 -10.88
C VAL A 20 -5.99 3.15 -10.02
N GLY A 21 -5.16 3.15 -8.98
CA GLY A 21 -5.05 2.08 -7.98
C GLY A 21 -6.14 2.16 -6.89
N SER A 22 -7.41 2.00 -7.26
CA SER A 22 -8.58 2.05 -6.38
C SER A 22 -9.57 0.94 -6.75
N PRO A 23 -10.39 0.46 -5.80
CA PRO A 23 -11.51 -0.42 -6.11
C PRO A 23 -12.45 0.22 -7.15
N SER A 24 -13.00 -0.59 -8.03
CA SER A 24 -13.99 -0.19 -9.05
C SER A 24 -15.32 0.27 -8.45
N ALA A 25 -16.16 0.91 -9.26
CA ALA A 25 -17.44 1.45 -8.81
C ALA A 25 -18.37 0.37 -8.25
N ASP A 26 -18.47 -0.80 -8.92
CA ASP A 26 -19.26 -1.94 -8.48
C ASP A 26 -18.82 -2.49 -7.11
N LEU A 27 -17.50 -2.58 -6.87
CA LEU A 27 -16.97 -3.01 -5.58
C LEU A 27 -17.21 -1.98 -4.48
N ARG A 28 -17.17 -0.68 -4.80
CA ARG A 28 -17.52 0.38 -3.85
C ARG A 28 -19.01 0.42 -3.51
N LEU A 29 -19.90 0.11 -4.47
CA LEU A 29 -21.34 -0.04 -4.20
C LEU A 29 -21.56 -1.19 -3.21
N ARG A 30 -20.94 -2.36 -3.45
CA ARG A 30 -21.00 -3.48 -2.50
C ARG A 30 -20.46 -3.10 -1.12
N CYS A 31 -19.40 -2.29 -1.05
CA CYS A 31 -18.91 -1.75 0.22
C CYS A 31 -19.97 -0.88 0.92
N GLY A 32 -20.72 -0.07 0.17
CA GLY A 32 -21.84 0.73 0.70
C GLY A 32 -22.90 -0.13 1.38
N ASP A 33 -23.33 -1.21 0.72
CA ASP A 33 -24.30 -2.16 1.28
C ASP A 33 -23.79 -2.84 2.57
N LEU A 34 -22.52 -3.23 2.57
CA LEU A 34 -21.86 -3.80 3.75
C LEU A 34 -21.84 -2.81 4.92
N MET A 35 -21.40 -1.57 4.64
CA MET A 35 -21.31 -0.51 5.65
C MET A 35 -22.68 -0.11 6.19
N GLN A 36 -23.72 -0.10 5.35
CA GLN A 36 -25.09 0.13 5.79
C GLN A 36 -25.56 -0.95 6.78
N LYS A 37 -25.36 -2.23 6.46
CA LYS A 37 -25.72 -3.34 7.36
C LYS A 37 -24.97 -3.24 8.69
N ALA A 38 -23.67 -2.97 8.67
CA ALA A 38 -22.88 -2.81 9.87
C ALA A 38 -23.31 -1.60 10.70
N ALA A 39 -23.62 -0.48 10.04
CA ALA A 39 -24.15 0.73 10.69
C ALA A 39 -25.47 0.45 11.41
N MET A 40 -26.40 -0.24 10.77
CA MET A 40 -27.67 -0.65 11.43
C MET A 40 -27.42 -1.52 12.66
N GLY A 41 -26.40 -2.37 12.65
CA GLY A 41 -26.03 -3.22 13.81
C GLY A 41 -25.47 -2.43 14.99
N VAL A 42 -24.70 -1.37 14.75
CA VAL A 42 -24.03 -0.59 15.80
C VAL A 42 -24.83 0.64 16.24
N HIS A 43 -25.68 1.21 15.37
CA HIS A 43 -26.51 2.38 15.67
C HIS A 43 -27.69 2.02 16.57
N ARG A 44 -27.39 1.73 17.84
CA ARG A 44 -28.36 1.54 18.91
C ARG A 44 -28.14 2.63 19.95
N LYS A 45 -29.23 3.05 20.60
CA LYS A 45 -29.22 4.20 21.53
C LYS A 45 -28.17 4.05 22.64
N GLU A 46 -27.98 2.84 23.15
CA GLU A 46 -26.97 2.51 24.15
C GLU A 46 -25.52 2.74 23.73
N ASN A 47 -25.24 2.74 22.40
CA ASN A 47 -23.89 2.92 21.84
C ASN A 47 -23.54 4.38 21.55
N TYR A 48 -24.54 5.29 21.48
CA TYR A 48 -24.32 6.65 20.97
C TYR A 48 -23.36 7.45 21.84
N ALA A 49 -23.46 7.34 23.16
CA ALA A 49 -22.56 8.06 24.05
C ALA A 49 -21.07 7.76 23.79
N ASN A 50 -20.75 6.53 23.42
CA ASN A 50 -19.39 6.10 23.14
C ASN A 50 -18.98 6.38 21.67
N MET A 51 -19.89 6.17 20.72
CA MET A 51 -19.58 6.35 19.28
C MET A 51 -19.30 7.80 18.90
N PHE A 52 -19.95 8.76 19.57
CA PHE A 52 -19.79 10.20 19.29
C PHE A 52 -18.84 10.90 20.26
N GLN A 53 -18.18 10.17 21.15
CA GLN A 53 -17.14 10.68 22.03
C GLN A 53 -15.77 10.56 21.34
N TYR A 54 -14.76 11.26 21.86
CA TYR A 54 -13.37 10.99 21.54
C TYR A 54 -13.04 9.50 21.83
N GLY A 55 -12.45 8.81 20.87
CA GLY A 55 -12.03 7.43 21.07
C GLY A 55 -10.77 7.32 21.96
N PRO A 56 -10.49 6.13 22.50
CA PRO A 56 -9.23 5.88 23.21
C PRO A 56 -8.02 6.12 22.31
N HIS A 57 -6.89 6.56 22.86
CA HIS A 57 -5.63 6.69 22.13
C HIS A 57 -5.30 5.35 21.41
N GLY A 58 -4.98 5.40 20.17
CA GLY A 58 -4.64 4.20 19.38
C GLY A 58 -5.82 3.31 18.95
N GLY A 59 -7.07 3.63 19.33
CA GLY A 59 -8.27 2.92 18.89
C GLY A 59 -9.01 2.17 19.98
N SER A 60 -10.31 1.92 19.77
CA SER A 60 -11.14 1.19 20.72
C SER A 60 -10.71 -0.28 20.82
N SER A 61 -10.81 -0.86 22.02
CA SER A 61 -10.49 -2.28 22.26
C SER A 61 -11.36 -3.19 21.40
N ALA A 62 -12.65 -2.87 21.23
CA ALA A 62 -13.55 -3.64 20.39
C ALA A 62 -13.06 -3.72 18.94
N PHE A 63 -12.71 -2.58 18.33
CA PHE A 63 -12.18 -2.57 16.96
C PHE A 63 -10.85 -3.33 16.85
N LYS A 64 -9.92 -3.08 17.76
CA LYS A 64 -8.59 -3.73 17.77
C LYS A 64 -8.71 -5.25 17.92
N THR A 65 -9.60 -5.71 18.80
CA THR A 65 -9.83 -7.14 19.02
C THR A 65 -10.43 -7.82 17.80
N GLU A 66 -11.48 -7.25 17.22
CA GLU A 66 -12.11 -7.85 16.03
C GLU A 66 -11.20 -7.80 14.81
N LEU A 67 -10.42 -6.71 14.65
CA LEU A 67 -9.42 -6.61 13.60
C LEU A 67 -8.31 -7.64 13.79
N ALA A 68 -7.77 -7.82 15.00
CA ALA A 68 -6.73 -8.79 15.30
C ALA A 68 -7.20 -10.23 15.01
N LYS A 69 -8.44 -10.58 15.38
CA LYS A 69 -9.04 -11.88 15.03
C LYS A 69 -9.11 -12.10 13.53
N PHE A 70 -9.63 -11.11 12.79
CA PHE A 70 -9.75 -11.16 11.34
C PHE A 70 -8.38 -11.30 10.68
N LEU A 71 -7.42 -10.46 11.04
CA LEU A 71 -6.06 -10.49 10.50
C LEU A 71 -5.34 -11.80 10.82
N SER A 72 -5.51 -12.34 12.04
CA SER A 72 -4.91 -13.62 12.42
C SER A 72 -5.40 -14.77 11.55
N GLN A 73 -6.70 -14.78 11.20
CA GLN A 73 -7.27 -15.78 10.31
C GLN A 73 -6.75 -15.62 8.87
N GLU A 74 -6.74 -14.38 8.37
CA GLU A 74 -6.36 -14.10 6.98
C GLU A 74 -4.85 -14.23 6.72
N TYR A 75 -4.01 -14.00 7.73
CA TYR A 75 -2.54 -14.14 7.63
C TYR A 75 -2.03 -15.53 8.06
N ASN A 76 -2.89 -16.38 8.57
CA ASN A 76 -2.51 -17.67 9.18
C ASN A 76 -1.39 -17.52 10.24
N THR A 77 -1.35 -16.38 10.93
CA THR A 77 -0.39 -16.06 11.99
C THR A 77 -1.05 -15.19 13.05
N ARG A 78 -0.63 -15.34 14.30
CA ARG A 78 -1.19 -14.54 15.39
C ARG A 78 -0.90 -13.05 15.19
N VAL A 79 -1.96 -12.23 15.28
CA VAL A 79 -1.91 -10.78 15.39
C VAL A 79 -2.38 -10.39 16.79
N ASP A 80 -1.59 -9.58 17.48
CA ASP A 80 -1.92 -9.12 18.83
C ASP A 80 -2.67 -7.79 18.77
N SER A 81 -3.85 -7.73 19.37
CA SER A 81 -4.63 -6.49 19.42
C SER A 81 -3.90 -5.34 20.11
N GLU A 82 -2.98 -5.66 21.04
CA GLU A 82 -2.19 -4.64 21.72
C GLU A 82 -1.13 -3.99 20.80
N ASP A 83 -0.71 -4.65 19.74
CA ASP A 83 0.21 -4.06 18.75
C ASP A 83 -0.51 -3.11 17.79
N ILE A 84 -1.84 -3.15 17.72
CA ILE A 84 -2.63 -2.37 16.79
C ILE A 84 -2.77 -0.91 17.26
N TRP A 85 -2.48 0.01 16.33
CA TRP A 85 -2.73 1.45 16.41
C TRP A 85 -3.56 1.89 15.21
N VAL A 86 -4.71 2.51 15.47
CA VAL A 86 -5.62 2.99 14.39
C VAL A 86 -5.09 4.28 13.77
N ASN A 87 -5.17 4.36 12.45
CA ASN A 87 -4.80 5.54 11.66
C ASN A 87 -5.89 5.92 10.62
N ALA A 88 -5.74 7.09 10.01
CA ALA A 88 -6.65 7.57 8.97
C ALA A 88 -6.22 7.12 7.55
N GLY A 89 -5.77 5.87 7.43
CA GLY A 89 -5.22 5.26 6.22
C GLY A 89 -3.69 5.33 6.18
N ALA A 90 -3.09 4.49 5.32
CA ALA A 90 -1.64 4.26 5.31
C ALA A 90 -0.80 5.53 5.12
N THR A 91 -1.26 6.49 4.30
CA THR A 91 -0.54 7.77 4.11
C THR A 91 -0.45 8.58 5.40
N GLN A 92 -1.53 8.64 6.19
CA GLN A 92 -1.50 9.32 7.48
C GLN A 92 -0.61 8.57 8.49
N GLY A 93 -0.61 7.24 8.44
CA GLY A 93 0.33 6.41 9.20
C GLY A 93 1.79 6.77 8.88
N LEU A 94 2.15 6.85 7.59
CA LEU A 94 3.48 7.24 7.12
C LEU A 94 3.87 8.64 7.60
N GLN A 95 2.98 9.64 7.43
CA GLN A 95 3.22 11.01 7.91
C GLN A 95 3.39 11.07 9.43
N CYS A 96 2.57 10.33 10.18
CA CYS A 96 2.65 10.29 11.64
C CYS A 96 4.00 9.72 12.11
N ILE A 97 4.44 8.60 11.55
CA ILE A 97 5.73 7.98 11.87
C ILE A 97 6.89 8.92 11.48
N GLY A 98 6.85 9.48 10.26
CA GLY A 98 7.88 10.41 9.79
C GLY A 98 8.03 11.63 10.71
N ASN A 99 6.94 12.27 11.05
CA ASN A 99 6.97 13.47 11.90
C ASN A 99 7.40 13.18 13.36
N LEU A 100 6.93 12.09 13.94
CA LEU A 100 7.16 11.81 15.36
C LEU A 100 8.52 11.19 15.64
N LEU A 101 9.00 10.31 14.74
CA LEU A 101 10.21 9.53 14.97
C LEU A 101 11.44 10.06 14.23
N PHE A 102 11.24 10.91 13.23
CA PHE A 102 12.29 11.46 12.38
C PHE A 102 12.23 12.99 12.32
N GLN A 103 13.14 13.59 11.58
CA GLN A 103 13.23 15.05 11.39
C GLN A 103 13.66 15.36 9.93
N PRO A 104 13.43 16.59 9.46
CA PRO A 104 13.94 17.03 8.17
C PRO A 104 15.45 16.75 8.00
N GLY A 105 15.84 16.24 6.84
CA GLY A 105 17.21 15.86 6.51
C GLY A 105 17.61 14.43 6.94
N ASP A 106 16.81 13.73 7.76
CA ASP A 106 17.09 12.31 8.07
C ASP A 106 17.07 11.47 6.80
N VAL A 107 17.93 10.45 6.74
CA VAL A 107 18.00 9.53 5.59
C VAL A 107 16.83 8.56 5.64
N VAL A 108 16.11 8.46 4.52
CA VAL A 108 15.10 7.44 4.29
C VAL A 108 15.46 6.63 3.04
N PHE A 109 15.53 5.33 3.21
CA PHE A 109 15.70 4.40 2.11
C PHE A 109 14.34 3.99 1.57
N VAL A 110 14.22 3.87 0.24
CA VAL A 110 13.00 3.41 -0.45
C VAL A 110 13.36 2.40 -1.52
N GLU A 111 12.46 1.47 -1.81
CA GLU A 111 12.63 0.59 -2.98
C GLU A 111 12.68 1.44 -4.27
N GLU A 112 13.43 0.98 -5.26
CA GLU A 112 13.48 1.61 -6.59
C GLU A 112 13.19 0.53 -7.65
N PRO A 113 12.00 0.52 -8.29
CA PRO A 113 10.92 1.52 -8.20
C PRO A 113 10.05 1.35 -6.96
N THR A 114 9.38 2.46 -6.54
CA THR A 114 8.42 2.46 -5.43
C THR A 114 7.23 3.39 -5.66
N TYR A 115 6.25 3.36 -4.75
CA TYR A 115 5.05 4.18 -4.82
C TYR A 115 5.37 5.69 -4.83
N HIS A 116 5.08 6.34 -5.95
CA HIS A 116 5.45 7.73 -6.20
C HIS A 116 4.87 8.73 -5.20
N ILE A 117 3.64 8.51 -4.67
CA ILE A 117 3.06 9.42 -3.66
C ILE A 117 3.80 9.30 -2.33
N ALA A 118 4.28 8.12 -1.95
CA ALA A 118 5.11 7.98 -0.76
C ALA A 118 6.42 8.77 -0.90
N GLN A 119 7.03 8.78 -2.09
CA GLN A 119 8.20 9.61 -2.36
C GLN A 119 7.90 11.11 -2.19
N LEU A 120 6.71 11.58 -2.66
CA LEU A 120 6.29 12.97 -2.44
C LEU A 120 6.13 13.29 -0.95
N VAL A 121 5.49 12.40 -0.18
CA VAL A 121 5.34 12.58 1.28
C VAL A 121 6.71 12.63 1.96
N LEU A 122 7.61 11.69 1.64
CA LEU A 122 8.93 11.62 2.27
C LEU A 122 9.80 12.84 1.91
N LYS A 123 9.83 13.20 0.62
CA LYS A 123 10.69 14.26 0.11
C LYS A 123 10.14 15.67 0.37
N ASN A 124 8.85 15.89 0.07
CA ASN A 124 8.27 17.23 0.10
C ASN A 124 7.64 17.56 1.46
N ASP A 125 6.80 16.67 2.00
CA ASP A 125 6.07 16.95 3.24
C ASP A 125 6.98 16.80 4.47
N LEU A 126 7.84 15.75 4.47
CA LEU A 126 8.72 15.43 5.58
C LEU A 126 10.16 15.96 5.40
N SER A 127 10.49 16.48 4.21
CA SER A 127 11.81 17.02 3.88
C SER A 127 12.96 16.05 4.19
N MET A 128 12.76 14.74 3.93
CA MET A 128 13.76 13.70 4.16
C MET A 128 14.74 13.57 2.99
N ASN A 129 15.93 13.06 3.28
CA ASN A 129 16.90 12.68 2.25
C ASN A 129 16.58 11.27 1.73
N VAL A 130 15.92 11.18 0.56
CA VAL A 130 15.44 9.94 -0.04
C VAL A 130 16.55 9.26 -0.84
N VAL A 131 16.82 7.99 -0.50
CA VAL A 131 17.83 7.14 -1.15
C VAL A 131 17.15 5.90 -1.74
N GLY A 132 17.25 5.72 -3.06
CA GLY A 132 16.70 4.56 -3.76
C GLY A 132 17.54 3.30 -3.55
N VAL A 133 16.92 2.19 -3.19
CA VAL A 133 17.53 0.87 -3.09
C VAL A 133 17.13 0.06 -4.31
N PRO A 134 18.06 -0.44 -5.13
CA PRO A 134 17.75 -1.22 -6.31
C PRO A 134 16.87 -2.43 -6.00
N SER A 135 15.94 -2.73 -6.90
CA SER A 135 15.07 -3.90 -6.83
C SER A 135 15.17 -4.73 -8.11
N ASP A 136 14.92 -6.03 -7.97
CA ASP A 136 14.76 -6.97 -9.10
C ASP A 136 13.32 -7.51 -9.15
N GLN A 137 13.09 -8.58 -9.92
CA GLN A 137 11.77 -9.22 -10.03
C GLN A 137 11.21 -9.76 -8.70
N ASP A 138 12.05 -9.95 -7.69
CA ASP A 138 11.71 -10.45 -6.36
C ASP A 138 11.70 -9.32 -5.29
N GLY A 139 11.74 -8.06 -5.71
CA GLY A 139 11.74 -6.88 -4.86
C GLY A 139 13.13 -6.39 -4.48
N MET A 140 13.25 -5.73 -3.33
CA MET A 140 14.49 -5.09 -2.87
C MET A 140 15.70 -6.05 -2.89
N ILE A 141 16.80 -5.59 -3.49
CA ILE A 141 18.08 -6.31 -3.51
C ILE A 141 18.82 -6.03 -2.19
N VAL A 142 18.68 -6.91 -1.21
CA VAL A 142 19.12 -6.67 0.18
C VAL A 142 20.65 -6.47 0.30
N HIS A 143 21.46 -7.09 -0.56
CA HIS A 143 22.92 -6.86 -0.51
C HIS A 143 23.31 -5.46 -1.04
N GLU A 144 22.55 -4.89 -2.00
CA GLU A 144 22.73 -3.50 -2.41
C GLU A 144 22.29 -2.53 -1.29
N PHE A 145 21.21 -2.87 -0.58
CA PHE A 145 20.82 -2.12 0.61
C PHE A 145 21.93 -2.11 1.67
N GLU A 146 22.58 -3.25 1.95
CA GLU A 146 23.71 -3.32 2.91
C GLU A 146 24.89 -2.42 2.49
N LYS A 147 25.21 -2.34 1.18
CA LYS A 147 26.21 -1.41 0.66
C LYS A 147 25.82 0.05 0.89
N LEU A 148 24.57 0.41 0.58
CA LEU A 148 24.05 1.76 0.81
C LEU A 148 24.06 2.12 2.31
N LEU A 149 23.68 1.20 3.19
CA LEU A 149 23.75 1.42 4.64
C LEU A 149 25.17 1.76 5.10
N SER A 150 26.18 1.05 4.58
CA SER A 150 27.58 1.33 4.89
C SER A 150 28.01 2.72 4.36
N GLN A 151 27.59 3.06 3.14
CA GLN A 151 27.91 4.34 2.49
C GLN A 151 27.26 5.53 3.22
N TYR A 152 25.99 5.39 3.64
CA TYR A 152 25.22 6.47 4.27
C TYR A 152 25.32 6.48 5.81
N SER A 153 26.05 5.54 6.42
CA SER A 153 26.15 5.42 7.89
C SER A 153 26.58 6.73 8.58
N HIS A 154 27.48 7.50 7.96
CA HIS A 154 27.96 8.78 8.48
C HIS A 154 26.90 9.92 8.45
N GLN A 155 25.84 9.76 7.67
CA GLN A 155 24.71 10.69 7.60
C GLN A 155 23.58 10.29 8.53
N MET A 156 23.61 9.09 9.11
CA MET A 156 22.60 8.62 10.04
C MET A 156 22.83 9.27 11.41
N ARG A 157 21.77 9.83 11.97
CA ARG A 157 21.87 10.45 13.30
C ARG A 157 21.92 9.40 14.42
N PRO A 158 22.56 9.73 15.56
CA PRO A 158 22.44 8.89 16.74
C PRO A 158 21.01 8.89 17.28
N ALA A 159 20.60 7.74 17.83
CA ALA A 159 19.31 7.58 18.48
C ALA A 159 19.17 8.51 19.68
N LYS A 160 17.94 9.05 19.90
CA LYS A 160 17.55 9.86 21.05
C LYS A 160 16.27 9.28 21.64
N GLU A 161 15.96 9.61 22.90
CA GLU A 161 14.79 9.08 23.62
C GLU A 161 13.49 9.12 22.80
N ARG A 162 13.14 10.28 22.23
CA ARG A 162 11.93 10.46 21.42
C ARG A 162 12.11 10.13 19.93
N LYS A 163 13.32 9.91 19.48
CA LYS A 163 13.67 9.56 18.08
C LYS A 163 14.66 8.38 18.11
N PRO A 164 14.16 7.18 18.47
CA PRO A 164 15.00 6.05 18.87
C PRO A 164 15.67 5.32 17.70
N PHE A 165 15.44 5.74 16.46
CA PHE A 165 16.01 5.11 15.28
C PHE A 165 17.00 6.04 14.57
N SER A 166 18.02 5.45 13.98
CA SER A 166 19.08 6.18 13.27
C SER A 166 18.75 6.48 11.82
N GLY A 167 17.85 5.71 11.21
CA GLY A 167 17.40 5.89 9.85
C GLY A 167 16.04 5.21 9.62
N PHE A 168 15.50 5.40 8.41
CA PHE A 168 14.16 4.97 8.04
C PHE A 168 14.20 4.17 6.74
N LEU A 169 13.44 3.11 6.67
CA LEU A 169 13.15 2.35 5.46
C LEU A 169 11.64 2.39 5.19
N TYR A 170 11.24 2.87 4.02
CA TYR A 170 9.88 2.68 3.50
C TYR A 170 9.92 1.59 2.42
N CYS A 171 9.11 0.55 2.56
CA CYS A 171 9.05 -0.55 1.60
C CYS A 171 7.64 -1.12 1.47
N ILE A 172 7.40 -1.85 0.37
CA ILE A 172 6.15 -2.57 0.09
C ILE A 172 6.52 -4.04 -0.16
N PRO A 173 6.76 -4.83 0.90
CA PRO A 173 7.33 -6.18 0.78
C PRO A 173 6.40 -7.18 0.09
N THR A 174 5.08 -6.93 0.11
CA THR A 174 4.06 -7.87 -0.39
C THR A 174 3.20 -7.19 -1.44
N PHE A 175 3.17 -7.74 -2.65
CA PHE A 175 2.43 -7.20 -3.79
C PHE A 175 2.79 -5.74 -4.09
N ASN A 176 4.08 -5.50 -4.24
CA ASN A 176 4.68 -4.18 -4.39
C ASN A 176 3.93 -3.28 -5.38
N ASN A 177 3.85 -2.01 -5.08
CA ASN A 177 3.44 -0.96 -6.00
C ASN A 177 4.70 -0.19 -6.43
N PRO A 178 5.19 -0.37 -7.68
CA PRO A 178 4.41 -0.76 -8.87
C PRO A 178 4.56 -2.21 -9.36
N THR A 179 5.52 -2.99 -8.87
CA THR A 179 6.02 -4.20 -9.56
C THR A 179 5.17 -5.46 -9.35
N GLY A 180 4.35 -5.50 -8.30
CA GLY A 180 3.60 -6.72 -7.91
C GLY A 180 4.48 -7.80 -7.27
N SER A 181 5.75 -7.52 -6.99
CA SER A 181 6.69 -8.45 -6.38
C SER A 181 6.33 -8.79 -4.93
N ILE A 182 6.85 -9.93 -4.46
CA ILE A 182 6.83 -10.37 -3.06
C ILE A 182 8.27 -10.59 -2.64
N LEU A 183 8.68 -9.99 -1.54
CA LEU A 183 10.02 -10.15 -1.00
C LEU A 183 10.18 -11.57 -0.42
N PRO A 184 11.14 -12.38 -0.91
CA PRO A 184 11.36 -13.74 -0.41
C PRO A 184 11.73 -13.78 1.07
N GLU A 185 11.35 -14.84 1.78
CA GLU A 185 11.59 -14.99 3.22
C GLU A 185 13.07 -14.81 3.61
N GLU A 186 14.00 -15.34 2.81
CA GLU A 186 15.44 -15.19 3.08
C GLU A 186 15.88 -13.72 3.00
N ARG A 187 15.30 -12.96 2.06
CA ARG A 187 15.54 -11.51 2.01
C ARG A 187 14.89 -10.79 3.20
N CYS A 188 13.70 -11.21 3.64
CA CYS A 188 13.04 -10.68 4.83
C CYS A 188 13.89 -10.89 6.09
N LYS A 189 14.40 -12.10 6.32
CA LYS A 189 15.27 -12.43 7.46
C LYS A 189 16.54 -11.56 7.45
N LYS A 190 17.22 -11.49 6.30
CA LYS A 190 18.43 -10.67 6.16
C LYS A 190 18.14 -9.19 6.37
N LEU A 191 17.01 -8.70 5.85
CA LEU A 191 16.59 -7.32 6.01
C LEU A 191 16.38 -6.96 7.47
N VAL A 192 15.66 -7.79 8.24
CA VAL A 192 15.47 -7.59 9.69
C VAL A 192 16.80 -7.54 10.43
N GLN A 193 17.76 -8.42 10.10
CA GLN A 193 19.12 -8.37 10.68
C GLN A 193 19.80 -7.03 10.42
N LEU A 194 19.71 -6.49 9.19
CA LEU A 194 20.29 -5.19 8.85
C LEU A 194 19.58 -4.04 9.58
N LEU A 195 18.25 -4.09 9.69
CA LEU A 195 17.48 -3.09 10.45
C LEU A 195 17.92 -3.04 11.92
N ARG A 196 18.13 -4.22 12.55
CA ARG A 196 18.64 -4.34 13.93
C ARG A 196 20.07 -3.85 14.06
N LYS A 197 20.96 -4.24 13.12
CA LYS A 197 22.39 -3.86 13.09
C LYS A 197 22.58 -2.36 13.00
N TYR A 198 21.87 -1.70 12.10
CA TYR A 198 21.99 -0.26 11.84
C TYR A 198 20.97 0.61 12.59
N ASN A 199 20.18 0.01 13.47
CA ASN A 199 19.12 0.67 14.24
C ASN A 199 18.15 1.46 13.38
N LEU A 200 17.65 0.84 12.31
CA LEU A 200 16.66 1.43 11.41
C LEU A 200 15.25 1.03 11.81
N LEU A 201 14.27 1.86 11.44
CA LEU A 201 12.86 1.50 11.45
C LEU A 201 12.40 1.24 10.02
N ALA A 202 11.81 0.07 9.76
CA ALA A 202 11.08 -0.18 8.53
C ALA A 202 9.58 0.10 8.73
N LEU A 203 8.99 0.86 7.82
CA LEU A 203 7.54 0.97 7.66
C LEU A 203 7.15 0.23 6.38
N CYS A 204 6.49 -0.92 6.56
CA CYS A 204 5.93 -1.70 5.48
C CYS A 204 4.56 -1.14 5.10
N ASP A 205 4.39 -0.68 3.87
CA ASP A 205 3.11 -0.22 3.34
C ASP A 205 2.28 -1.44 2.90
N ASP A 206 1.65 -2.09 3.88
CA ASP A 206 1.04 -3.42 3.81
C ASP A 206 -0.44 -3.37 3.39
N VAL A 207 -0.78 -2.48 2.45
CA VAL A 207 -2.17 -2.25 2.03
C VAL A 207 -2.75 -3.32 1.10
N TYR A 208 -1.89 -4.19 0.54
CA TYR A 208 -2.29 -5.24 -0.41
C TYR A 208 -2.21 -6.65 0.17
N ASN A 209 -1.66 -6.87 1.37
CA ASN A 209 -1.34 -8.19 1.92
C ASN A 209 -2.52 -9.16 1.93
N LEU A 210 -3.74 -8.65 2.16
CA LEU A 210 -4.97 -9.45 2.14
C LEU A 210 -5.50 -9.75 0.73
N LEU A 211 -4.89 -9.19 -0.32
CA LEU A 211 -5.31 -9.35 -1.71
C LEU A 211 -4.44 -10.37 -2.44
N SER A 212 -4.32 -11.57 -1.89
CA SER A 212 -3.71 -12.75 -2.54
C SER A 212 -4.76 -13.49 -3.35
N TYR A 213 -4.40 -13.90 -4.59
CA TYR A 213 -5.34 -14.52 -5.53
C TYR A 213 -4.99 -15.94 -5.93
N SER A 214 -3.73 -16.31 -5.86
CA SER A 214 -3.20 -17.54 -6.47
C SER A 214 -2.26 -18.32 -5.56
N LEU A 215 -2.29 -18.04 -4.25
CA LEU A 215 -1.49 -18.73 -3.26
C LEU A 215 -2.38 -19.54 -2.34
N ASP A 216 -1.98 -20.77 -2.05
CA ASP A 216 -2.66 -21.63 -1.07
C ASP A 216 -2.53 -21.02 0.35
N GLU A 217 -1.38 -20.40 0.64
CA GLU A 217 -1.14 -19.69 1.88
C GLU A 217 -0.77 -18.22 1.61
N PRO A 218 -1.19 -17.28 2.49
CA PRO A 218 -0.83 -15.88 2.37
C PRO A 218 0.69 -15.70 2.57
N PRO A 219 1.35 -14.76 1.84
CA PRO A 219 2.75 -14.46 2.06
C PRO A 219 2.98 -13.98 3.50
N ARG A 220 4.07 -14.46 4.12
CA ARG A 220 4.49 -13.95 5.42
C ARG A 220 4.92 -12.49 5.30
N ARG A 221 4.40 -11.64 6.19
CA ARG A 221 4.70 -10.22 6.22
C ARG A 221 6.08 -9.96 6.83
N LEU A 222 6.78 -8.93 6.38
CA LEU A 222 8.08 -8.55 6.97
C LEU A 222 7.99 -8.35 8.49
N PHE A 223 6.87 -7.79 8.98
CA PHE A 223 6.61 -7.61 10.42
C PHE A 223 6.75 -8.92 11.22
N SER A 224 6.34 -10.06 10.67
CA SER A 224 6.40 -11.36 11.37
C SER A 224 7.81 -11.95 11.46
N PHE A 225 8.80 -11.37 10.78
CA PHE A 225 10.20 -11.76 10.90
C PHE A 225 10.96 -10.94 11.95
N ASP A 226 10.40 -9.83 12.45
CA ASP A 226 10.93 -9.10 13.60
C ASP A 226 10.30 -9.65 14.89
N ASP A 227 10.58 -10.92 15.18
CA ASP A 227 9.94 -11.69 16.24
C ASP A 227 10.34 -11.19 17.63
N LYS A 228 9.35 -10.97 18.49
CA LYS A 228 9.54 -10.55 19.89
C LYS A 228 10.27 -11.59 20.74
N SER A 229 10.28 -12.86 20.34
CA SER A 229 10.97 -13.95 21.03
C SER A 229 12.47 -14.01 20.71
N ASP A 230 12.92 -13.31 19.67
CA ASP A 230 14.34 -13.29 19.31
C ASP A 230 15.17 -12.59 20.40
N PRO A 231 16.34 -13.15 20.79
CA PRO A 231 17.20 -12.55 21.82
C PRO A 231 17.69 -11.13 21.47
N ASP A 232 17.81 -10.82 20.18
CA ASP A 232 18.26 -9.54 19.66
C ASP A 232 17.11 -8.63 19.16
N TYR A 233 15.84 -8.97 19.50
CA TYR A 233 14.67 -8.18 19.15
C TYR A 233 14.79 -6.72 19.65
N LYS A 234 14.53 -5.79 18.73
CA LYS A 234 14.55 -4.36 19.04
C LYS A 234 13.28 -3.64 18.58
N GLY A 235 12.36 -4.32 17.90
CA GLY A 235 11.15 -3.74 17.35
C GLY A 235 11.46 -2.73 16.24
N ASN A 236 11.96 -3.23 15.11
CA ASN A 236 12.44 -2.43 13.99
C ASN A 236 11.47 -2.39 12.81
N VAL A 237 10.33 -3.07 12.89
CA VAL A 237 9.37 -3.16 11.78
C VAL A 237 7.98 -2.70 12.22
N ILE A 238 7.32 -1.93 11.36
CA ILE A 238 5.90 -1.57 11.44
C ILE A 238 5.22 -2.13 10.21
N SER A 239 4.06 -2.78 10.39
CA SER A 239 3.12 -3.11 9.30
C SER A 239 2.01 -2.06 9.27
N ASN A 240 1.88 -1.33 8.15
CA ASN A 240 0.95 -0.20 7.99
C ASN A 240 -0.15 -0.57 7.01
N GLY A 241 -1.28 -1.03 7.51
CA GLY A 241 -2.43 -1.50 6.76
C GLY A 241 -3.49 -0.45 6.48
N SER A 242 -4.39 -0.73 5.54
CA SER A 242 -5.47 0.19 5.19
C SER A 242 -6.71 -0.52 4.67
N PHE A 243 -7.90 -0.02 5.00
CA PHE A 243 -9.16 -0.45 4.39
C PHE A 243 -9.42 0.16 3.01
N SER A 244 -8.57 1.08 2.54
CA SER A 244 -8.73 1.76 1.25
C SER A 244 -8.80 0.81 0.06
N LYS A 245 -8.09 -0.33 0.11
CA LYS A 245 -8.05 -1.32 -0.97
C LYS A 245 -9.01 -2.49 -0.74
N LEU A 246 -9.45 -2.67 0.50
CA LEU A 246 -10.35 -3.74 0.92
C LEU A 246 -11.82 -3.33 0.84
N LEU A 247 -12.14 -2.13 1.29
CA LEU A 247 -13.50 -1.56 1.32
C LEU A 247 -13.61 -0.38 0.36
N GLY A 248 -13.06 0.77 0.75
CA GLY A 248 -13.10 1.97 -0.07
C GLY A 248 -12.22 3.08 0.49
N PRO A 249 -11.52 3.82 -0.39
CA PRO A 249 -10.57 4.85 0.03
C PRO A 249 -11.24 6.03 0.78
N GLY A 250 -12.52 6.27 0.56
CA GLY A 250 -13.29 7.33 1.23
C GLY A 250 -13.52 7.09 2.71
N LEU A 251 -13.36 5.87 3.22
CA LEU A 251 -13.51 5.56 4.64
C LEU A 251 -12.42 6.20 5.51
N ARG A 252 -11.25 6.50 4.93
CA ARG A 252 -10.10 7.05 5.65
C ARG A 252 -9.80 6.30 6.94
N LEU A 253 -9.78 4.97 6.89
CA LEU A 253 -9.49 4.08 8.01
C LEU A 253 -8.36 3.11 7.67
N GLY A 254 -7.44 2.93 8.60
CA GLY A 254 -6.35 1.98 8.54
C GLY A 254 -5.84 1.65 9.93
N TRP A 255 -4.76 0.89 9.97
CA TRP A 255 -4.11 0.48 11.21
C TRP A 255 -2.61 0.32 11.02
N MET A 256 -1.87 0.34 12.11
CA MET A 256 -0.48 -0.11 12.17
C MET A 256 -0.38 -1.23 13.20
N GLU A 257 0.36 -2.29 12.89
CA GLU A 257 0.96 -3.16 13.90
C GLU A 257 2.34 -2.57 14.18
N ALA A 258 2.57 -2.11 15.41
CA ALA A 258 3.77 -1.37 15.77
C ALA A 258 4.38 -1.87 17.09
N PRO A 259 5.72 -1.88 17.19
CA PRO A 259 6.42 -2.24 18.43
C PRO A 259 6.02 -1.33 19.60
N GLU A 260 6.09 -1.85 20.82
CA GLU A 260 5.69 -1.13 22.03
C GLU A 260 6.36 0.24 22.17
N LYS A 261 7.68 0.34 21.90
CA LYS A 261 8.41 1.60 21.97
C LYS A 261 7.87 2.67 21.01
N VAL A 262 7.42 2.27 19.82
CA VAL A 262 6.79 3.17 18.86
C VAL A 262 5.40 3.59 19.36
N ARG A 263 4.59 2.65 19.82
CA ARG A 263 3.24 2.94 20.36
C ARG A 263 3.29 3.89 21.57
N LYS A 264 4.28 3.76 22.46
CA LYS A 264 4.50 4.70 23.57
C LYS A 264 4.75 6.13 23.08
N ILE A 265 5.53 6.30 22.01
CA ILE A 265 5.77 7.63 21.42
C ILE A 265 4.50 8.17 20.77
N LEU A 266 3.78 7.36 20.00
CA LEU A 266 2.49 7.73 19.41
C LEU A 266 1.50 8.18 20.49
N GLN A 267 1.35 7.42 21.57
CA GLN A 267 0.47 7.72 22.70
C GLN A 267 0.83 9.01 23.42
N SER A 268 2.13 9.35 23.49
CA SER A 268 2.62 10.58 24.14
C SER A 268 2.51 11.81 23.25
N SER A 269 2.16 11.67 21.97
CA SER A 269 2.06 12.78 21.02
C SER A 269 0.90 13.72 21.36
N GLY A 270 1.06 15.03 21.10
CA GLY A 270 0.00 16.02 21.25
C GLY A 270 -1.23 15.68 20.41
N TYR A 271 -1.01 15.14 19.21
CA TYR A 271 -2.06 14.67 18.32
C TYR A 271 -2.97 13.61 18.97
N ALA A 272 -2.40 12.53 19.53
CA ALA A 272 -3.18 11.49 20.19
C ALA A 272 -3.84 11.98 21.50
N ARG A 273 -3.14 12.84 22.26
CA ARG A 273 -3.66 13.39 23.52
C ARG A 273 -4.81 14.37 23.30
N SER A 274 -4.80 15.13 22.22
CA SER A 274 -5.85 16.12 21.93
C SER A 274 -7.14 15.48 21.43
N GLY A 275 -7.03 14.53 20.47
CA GLY A 275 -8.19 13.99 19.75
C GLY A 275 -8.49 12.52 20.01
N GLY A 276 -7.65 11.82 20.77
CA GLY A 276 -7.80 10.38 20.95
C GLY A 276 -7.60 9.58 19.65
N CYS A 277 -8.45 8.59 19.41
CA CYS A 277 -8.43 7.80 18.21
C CYS A 277 -8.94 8.57 16.99
N VAL A 278 -8.14 8.64 15.95
CA VAL A 278 -8.62 9.14 14.66
C VAL A 278 -9.69 8.21 14.09
N ASN A 279 -10.70 8.83 13.45
CA ASN A 279 -11.75 8.09 12.74
C ASN A 279 -12.50 7.08 13.62
N HIS A 280 -12.71 7.44 14.89
CA HIS A 280 -13.34 6.57 15.89
C HIS A 280 -14.71 6.06 15.43
N TYR A 281 -15.57 6.96 14.95
CA TYR A 281 -16.91 6.60 14.48
C TYR A 281 -16.89 5.52 13.37
N THR A 282 -16.06 5.71 12.33
CA THR A 282 -15.94 4.72 11.26
C THR A 282 -15.37 3.40 11.77
N SER A 283 -14.43 3.43 12.72
CA SER A 283 -13.87 2.23 13.32
C SER A 283 -14.91 1.41 14.08
N CYS A 284 -15.88 2.06 14.73
CA CYS A 284 -17.01 1.36 15.38
C CYS A 284 -17.88 0.60 14.37
N ILE A 285 -18.16 1.22 13.21
CA ILE A 285 -18.96 0.56 12.16
C ILE A 285 -18.18 -0.61 11.56
N VAL A 286 -16.89 -0.43 11.27
CA VAL A 286 -16.06 -1.51 10.71
C VAL A 286 -15.84 -2.63 11.73
N ALA A 287 -15.75 -2.34 13.04
CA ALA A 287 -15.73 -3.36 14.08
C ALA A 287 -16.97 -4.26 14.02
N MET A 288 -18.15 -3.65 13.85
CA MET A 288 -19.41 -4.40 13.67
C MET A 288 -19.39 -5.23 12.37
N ALA A 289 -18.86 -4.69 11.27
CA ALA A 289 -18.72 -5.44 10.01
C ALA A 289 -17.82 -6.68 10.17
N LEU A 290 -16.73 -6.55 10.93
CA LEU A 290 -15.84 -7.66 11.28
C LEU A 290 -16.55 -8.71 12.14
N GLN A 291 -17.22 -8.27 13.20
CA GLN A 291 -17.96 -9.13 14.12
C GLN A 291 -19.09 -9.92 13.43
N MET A 292 -19.79 -9.30 12.48
CA MET A 292 -20.84 -9.93 11.68
C MET A 292 -20.31 -10.86 10.58
N GLY A 293 -18.99 -10.97 10.38
CA GLY A 293 -18.39 -11.77 9.31
C GLY A 293 -18.48 -11.14 7.90
N LEU A 294 -19.05 -9.94 7.76
CA LEU A 294 -19.27 -9.29 6.47
C LEU A 294 -17.95 -8.97 5.74
N MET A 295 -16.90 -8.69 6.49
CA MET A 295 -15.57 -8.46 5.92
C MET A 295 -14.98 -9.70 5.25
N LYS A 296 -15.15 -10.88 5.84
CA LYS A 296 -14.67 -12.16 5.28
C LYS A 296 -15.39 -12.49 3.97
N GLU A 297 -16.71 -12.36 3.95
CA GLU A 297 -17.51 -12.54 2.73
C GLU A 297 -17.10 -11.57 1.62
N HIS A 298 -16.92 -10.32 1.99
CA HIS A 298 -16.51 -9.28 1.03
C HIS A 298 -15.10 -9.53 0.48
N LEU A 299 -14.16 -9.90 1.33
CA LEU A 299 -12.78 -10.20 0.93
C LEU A 299 -12.73 -11.39 -0.05
N THR A 300 -13.48 -12.45 0.22
CA THR A 300 -13.61 -13.60 -0.70
C THR A 300 -14.14 -13.16 -2.07
N PHE A 301 -15.15 -12.30 -2.08
CA PHE A 301 -15.75 -11.80 -3.31
C PHE A 301 -14.76 -10.95 -4.12
N ILE A 302 -14.08 -9.97 -3.49
CA ILE A 302 -13.17 -9.08 -4.19
C ILE A 302 -11.91 -9.79 -4.69
N ARG A 303 -11.40 -10.78 -3.96
CA ARG A 303 -10.28 -11.64 -4.41
C ARG A 303 -10.62 -12.32 -5.73
N LYS A 304 -11.81 -12.93 -5.85
CA LYS A 304 -12.28 -13.57 -7.08
C LYS A 304 -12.44 -12.56 -8.23
N ALA A 305 -13.01 -11.39 -7.95
CA ALA A 305 -13.19 -10.34 -8.94
C ALA A 305 -11.84 -9.85 -9.49
N TYR A 306 -10.88 -9.55 -8.60
CA TYR A 306 -9.55 -9.10 -9.00
C TYR A 306 -8.73 -10.19 -9.72
N TYR A 307 -8.85 -11.45 -9.31
CA TYR A 307 -8.23 -12.56 -10.01
C TYR A 307 -8.70 -12.66 -11.48
N ASN A 308 -10.01 -12.55 -11.73
CA ASN A 308 -10.56 -12.54 -13.07
C ASN A 308 -10.05 -11.35 -13.90
N ARG A 309 -10.01 -10.18 -13.33
CA ARG A 309 -9.50 -8.96 -13.97
C ARG A 309 -8.01 -9.03 -14.29
N LEU A 310 -7.21 -9.57 -13.38
CA LEU A 310 -5.78 -9.84 -13.60
C LEU A 310 -5.59 -10.78 -14.78
N ASN A 311 -6.34 -11.88 -14.85
CA ASN A 311 -6.25 -12.81 -15.96
C ASN A 311 -6.65 -12.16 -17.28
N THR A 312 -7.69 -11.33 -17.29
CA THR A 312 -8.10 -10.55 -18.47
C THR A 312 -6.97 -9.62 -18.92
N LEU A 313 -6.36 -8.87 -18.00
CA LEU A 313 -5.24 -7.97 -18.32
C LEU A 313 -4.07 -8.76 -18.93
N CYS A 314 -3.66 -9.87 -18.31
CA CYS A 314 -2.56 -10.70 -18.82
C CYS A 314 -2.86 -11.29 -20.20
N SER A 315 -4.08 -11.79 -20.41
CA SER A 315 -4.51 -12.34 -21.71
C SER A 315 -4.56 -11.27 -22.81
N ALA A 316 -5.02 -10.05 -22.46
CA ALA A 316 -5.05 -8.94 -23.40
C ALA A 316 -3.63 -8.48 -23.78
N LEU A 317 -2.69 -8.42 -22.83
CA LEU A 317 -1.27 -8.13 -23.11
C LEU A 317 -0.71 -9.14 -24.11
N GLN A 318 -0.92 -10.43 -23.86
CA GLN A 318 -0.46 -11.50 -24.76
C GLN A 318 -1.08 -11.42 -26.15
N LYS A 319 -2.35 -11.05 -26.24
CA LYS A 319 -3.12 -11.00 -27.49
C LYS A 319 -2.76 -9.79 -28.36
N TYR A 320 -2.53 -8.63 -27.78
CA TYR A 320 -2.50 -7.38 -28.52
C TYR A 320 -1.13 -6.71 -28.65
N LEU A 321 -0.21 -6.89 -27.66
CA LEU A 321 1.07 -6.19 -27.71
C LEU A 321 1.89 -6.58 -28.95
N PRO A 322 2.37 -5.60 -29.75
CA PRO A 322 2.99 -5.83 -31.04
C PRO A 322 4.51 -6.03 -30.99
N CYS A 323 5.13 -5.91 -29.82
CA CYS A 323 6.57 -5.98 -29.60
C CYS A 323 6.89 -6.97 -28.47
N PRO A 324 8.15 -7.41 -28.32
CA PRO A 324 8.60 -8.12 -27.14
C PRO A 324 8.34 -7.31 -25.86
N TYR A 325 7.96 -7.97 -24.79
CA TYR A 325 7.77 -7.37 -23.48
C TYR A 325 8.01 -8.40 -22.39
N THR A 326 8.28 -7.92 -21.18
CA THR A 326 8.39 -8.80 -20.01
C THR A 326 7.56 -8.25 -18.86
N TYR A 327 7.01 -9.16 -18.05
CA TYR A 327 6.43 -8.89 -16.75
C TYR A 327 6.42 -10.16 -15.92
N LYS A 328 6.47 -10.02 -14.61
CA LYS A 328 6.18 -11.11 -13.70
C LYS A 328 4.69 -11.04 -13.36
N LYS A 329 3.93 -12.12 -13.66
CA LYS A 329 2.50 -12.16 -13.30
C LYS A 329 2.37 -12.06 -11.79
N PRO A 330 1.68 -11.03 -11.25
CA PRO A 330 1.53 -10.88 -9.82
C PRO A 330 0.59 -11.97 -9.26
N LEU A 331 0.84 -12.37 -8.02
CA LEU A 331 0.01 -13.33 -7.28
C LEU A 331 -1.05 -12.64 -6.42
N GLY A 332 -1.08 -11.31 -6.45
CA GLY A 332 -2.01 -10.46 -5.69
C GLY A 332 -1.84 -8.98 -6.01
N GLY A 333 -2.38 -8.12 -5.15
CA GLY A 333 -2.29 -6.66 -5.32
C GLY A 333 -3.18 -6.10 -6.40
N PHE A 334 -2.76 -5.00 -7.05
CA PHE A 334 -3.57 -4.27 -8.03
C PHE A 334 -2.90 -4.06 -9.38
N PHE A 335 -1.61 -4.39 -9.53
CA PHE A 335 -0.79 -3.87 -10.61
C PHE A 335 -0.02 -4.95 -11.36
N VAL A 336 0.15 -4.70 -12.65
CA VAL A 336 1.12 -5.39 -13.51
C VAL A 336 2.14 -4.34 -13.97
N TRP A 337 3.44 -4.66 -13.78
CA TRP A 337 4.56 -3.87 -14.23
C TRP A 337 5.10 -4.44 -15.52
N VAL A 338 4.90 -3.74 -16.63
CA VAL A 338 5.30 -4.18 -17.96
C VAL A 338 6.57 -3.45 -18.36
N VAL A 339 7.58 -4.20 -18.79
CA VAL A 339 8.84 -3.69 -19.34
C VAL A 339 8.80 -3.88 -20.84
N LEU A 340 8.85 -2.80 -21.60
CA LEU A 340 8.90 -2.76 -23.05
C LEU A 340 10.37 -2.69 -23.53
N PRO A 341 10.65 -2.90 -24.82
CA PRO A 341 11.98 -2.69 -25.38
C PRO A 341 12.50 -1.28 -25.09
N ALA A 342 13.84 -1.14 -24.99
CA ALA A 342 14.48 0.11 -24.57
C ALA A 342 14.20 1.31 -25.51
N GLU A 343 13.89 1.04 -26.76
CA GLU A 343 13.50 2.02 -27.78
C GLU A 343 12.10 2.59 -27.60
N VAL A 344 11.24 1.94 -26.80
CA VAL A 344 9.89 2.42 -26.50
C VAL A 344 9.90 3.28 -25.26
N ASP A 345 9.87 4.60 -25.46
CA ASP A 345 9.74 5.56 -24.35
C ASP A 345 8.29 5.67 -23.89
N CYS A 346 7.98 5.19 -22.66
CA CYS A 346 6.64 5.22 -22.10
C CYS A 346 6.16 6.65 -21.74
N ASP A 347 7.05 7.64 -21.65
CA ASP A 347 6.62 9.02 -21.48
C ASP A 347 5.97 9.53 -22.78
N LYS A 348 6.57 9.24 -23.94
CA LYS A 348 5.99 9.53 -25.27
C LYS A 348 4.76 8.67 -25.57
N LEU A 349 4.82 7.39 -25.23
CA LEU A 349 3.69 6.47 -25.37
C LEU A 349 2.45 6.96 -24.63
N TYR A 350 2.66 7.48 -23.42
CA TYR A 350 1.57 8.04 -22.60
C TYR A 350 0.86 9.19 -23.35
N ASP A 351 1.62 10.13 -23.92
CA ASP A 351 1.04 11.30 -24.60
C ASP A 351 0.19 10.85 -25.81
N ILE A 352 0.68 9.88 -26.61
CA ILE A 352 -0.08 9.32 -27.73
C ILE A 352 -1.34 8.60 -27.26
N CYS A 353 -1.23 7.76 -26.21
CA CYS A 353 -2.38 7.06 -25.63
C CYS A 353 -3.45 8.03 -25.13
N PHE A 354 -3.02 9.08 -24.45
CA PHE A 354 -3.90 10.10 -23.89
C PHE A 354 -4.61 10.92 -24.97
N GLU A 355 -3.87 11.43 -25.95
CA GLU A 355 -4.37 12.38 -26.95
C GLU A 355 -5.18 11.70 -28.08
N LYS A 356 -4.74 10.51 -28.54
CA LYS A 356 -5.34 9.86 -29.72
C LYS A 356 -6.20 8.66 -29.40
N TYR A 357 -5.92 7.94 -28.31
CA TYR A 357 -6.58 6.66 -28.01
C TYR A 357 -7.50 6.71 -26.80
N ASN A 358 -7.61 7.86 -26.12
CA ASN A 358 -8.46 8.07 -24.93
C ASN A 358 -8.22 7.01 -23.84
N VAL A 359 -6.95 6.62 -23.64
CA VAL A 359 -6.54 5.70 -22.58
C VAL A 359 -5.31 6.24 -21.87
N ASP A 360 -5.25 6.03 -20.55
CA ASP A 360 -4.06 6.37 -19.76
C ASP A 360 -3.56 5.19 -18.89
N PHE A 361 -2.29 5.32 -18.47
CA PHE A 361 -1.60 4.39 -17.57
C PHE A 361 -0.57 5.16 -16.73
N ASN A 362 0.11 4.53 -15.77
CA ASN A 362 1.21 5.19 -15.09
C ASN A 362 2.56 4.90 -15.78
N LYS A 363 3.29 5.96 -16.09
CA LYS A 363 4.65 5.93 -16.65
C LYS A 363 5.62 5.39 -15.62
N GLY A 364 6.55 4.53 -16.03
CA GLY A 364 7.54 3.93 -15.13
C GLY A 364 8.45 4.97 -14.48
N SER A 365 8.81 6.03 -15.21
CA SER A 365 9.62 7.15 -14.72
C SER A 365 9.04 7.81 -13.46
N ALA A 366 7.72 7.81 -13.28
CA ALA A 366 7.07 8.37 -12.09
C ALA A 366 7.39 7.61 -10.79
N PHE A 367 7.78 6.33 -10.88
CA PHE A 367 8.07 5.49 -9.71
C PHE A 367 9.56 5.48 -9.32
N SER A 368 10.36 6.30 -10.00
CA SER A 368 11.79 6.44 -9.76
C SER A 368 12.12 7.81 -9.20
N SER A 369 12.98 7.84 -8.19
CA SER A 369 13.52 9.09 -7.65
C SER A 369 14.51 9.77 -8.60
N SER A 370 15.09 9.00 -9.52
CA SER A 370 16.13 9.41 -10.49
C SER A 370 15.67 9.44 -11.95
N GLY A 371 14.36 9.20 -12.22
CA GLY A 371 13.78 9.22 -13.57
C GLY A 371 14.15 8.03 -14.45
N GLN A 372 14.50 6.90 -13.84
CA GLN A 372 14.70 5.61 -14.53
C GLN A 372 13.39 4.99 -15.01
N PHE A 373 13.44 3.79 -15.57
CA PHE A 373 12.28 2.98 -16.01
C PHE A 373 11.43 3.64 -17.10
N LYS A 374 12.05 4.41 -18.00
CA LYS A 374 11.36 5.11 -19.09
C LYS A 374 10.66 4.16 -20.08
N ASN A 375 11.12 2.93 -20.20
CA ASN A 375 10.49 1.89 -21.02
C ASN A 375 9.53 0.99 -20.22
N CYS A 376 9.13 1.41 -19.03
CA CYS A 376 8.22 0.66 -18.16
C CYS A 376 6.88 1.36 -18.01
N MET A 377 5.83 0.57 -17.83
CA MET A 377 4.49 1.06 -17.50
C MET A 377 3.84 0.21 -16.40
N ARG A 378 3.12 0.89 -15.48
CA ARG A 378 2.28 0.22 -14.50
C ARG A 378 0.82 0.26 -14.95
N LEU A 379 0.22 -0.91 -15.07
CA LEU A 379 -1.19 -1.09 -15.41
C LEU A 379 -1.96 -1.59 -14.18
N THR A 380 -3.12 -1.01 -13.89
CA THR A 380 -4.03 -1.51 -12.86
C THR A 380 -5.10 -2.41 -13.47
N PHE A 381 -5.45 -3.48 -12.75
CA PHE A 381 -6.61 -4.31 -13.07
C PHE A 381 -7.75 -4.14 -12.05
N ALA A 382 -7.61 -3.22 -11.09
CA ALA A 382 -8.56 -3.10 -9.99
C ALA A 382 -9.73 -2.16 -10.28
N PHE A 383 -9.56 -1.16 -11.16
CA PHE A 383 -10.46 -0.03 -11.29
C PHE A 383 -11.63 -0.26 -12.26
N HIS A 384 -11.42 -1.05 -13.32
CA HIS A 384 -12.42 -1.34 -14.33
C HIS A 384 -12.82 -2.82 -14.36
N ASP A 385 -13.92 -3.12 -15.05
CA ASP A 385 -14.33 -4.48 -15.39
C ASP A 385 -13.50 -5.06 -16.54
N CYS A 386 -13.69 -6.35 -16.80
CA CYS A 386 -12.90 -7.07 -17.79
C CYS A 386 -13.02 -6.51 -19.23
N PRO A 387 -14.21 -6.16 -19.77
CA PRO A 387 -14.34 -5.57 -21.10
C PRO A 387 -13.56 -4.26 -21.27
N VAL A 388 -13.58 -3.37 -20.28
CA VAL A 388 -12.85 -2.10 -20.33
C VAL A 388 -11.35 -2.33 -20.26
N ILE A 389 -10.89 -3.28 -19.43
CA ILE A 389 -9.46 -3.65 -19.35
C ILE A 389 -8.97 -4.17 -20.72
N ASP A 390 -9.69 -5.07 -21.36
CA ASP A 390 -9.34 -5.62 -22.70
C ASP A 390 -9.26 -4.48 -23.74
N HIS A 391 -10.27 -3.60 -23.75
CA HIS A 391 -10.28 -2.43 -24.62
C HIS A 391 -9.08 -1.50 -24.39
N CYS A 392 -8.75 -1.15 -23.16
CA CYS A 392 -7.60 -0.30 -22.84
C CYS A 392 -6.29 -0.87 -23.36
N VAL A 393 -6.04 -2.18 -23.15
CA VAL A 393 -4.82 -2.82 -23.62
C VAL A 393 -4.74 -2.83 -25.14
N LYS A 394 -5.86 -3.03 -25.85
CA LYS A 394 -5.93 -2.95 -27.31
C LYS A 394 -5.56 -1.54 -27.81
N GLN A 395 -6.02 -0.48 -27.15
CA GLN A 395 -5.69 0.91 -27.50
C GLN A 395 -4.20 1.21 -27.25
N ILE A 396 -3.65 0.79 -26.11
CA ILE A 396 -2.22 0.92 -25.81
C ILE A 396 -1.38 0.20 -26.89
N ALA A 397 -1.78 -1.00 -27.27
CA ALA A 397 -1.09 -1.75 -28.34
C ALA A 397 -1.12 -1.03 -29.70
N SER A 398 -2.22 -0.33 -30.02
CA SER A 398 -2.29 0.49 -31.23
C SER A 398 -1.34 1.69 -31.17
N ALA A 399 -1.22 2.35 -30.02
CA ALA A 399 -0.26 3.42 -29.81
C ALA A 399 1.19 2.95 -29.91
N ILE A 400 1.50 1.75 -29.37
CA ILE A 400 2.85 1.15 -29.51
C ILE A 400 3.19 0.88 -30.98
N LYS A 401 2.23 0.39 -31.78
CA LYS A 401 2.45 0.19 -33.24
C LYS A 401 2.80 1.50 -33.95
N GLU A 402 2.14 2.60 -33.57
CA GLU A 402 2.43 3.92 -34.15
C GLU A 402 3.84 4.42 -33.80
N ILE A 403 4.36 4.09 -32.62
CA ILE A 403 5.74 4.46 -32.21
C ILE A 403 6.79 3.63 -32.96
N LEU A 404 6.48 2.36 -33.27
CA LEU A 404 7.42 1.43 -33.89
C LEU A 404 7.39 1.47 -35.42
N SER A 405 6.40 2.15 -36.03
CA SER A 405 6.31 2.37 -37.50
C SER A 405 7.11 3.57 -37.93
#